data_2c0d91e092667ec8bfed749a7c21ce5c
#
_entry.id   2c0d91e092667ec8bfed749a7c21ce5c
#
_cell.length_a   1.000
_cell.length_b   1.000
_cell.length_c   1.000
_cell.angle_alpha   90.00
_cell.angle_beta   90.00
_cell.angle_gamma   90.00
#
_symmetry.space_group_name_H-M   'P 1'
#
loop_
_entity.id
_entity.type
_entity.pdbx_description
1 polymer ?
#
loop_
_entity_poly.entity_id
_entity_poly.type
_entity_poly.pdbx_seq_one_letter_code
_entity_poly.pdbx_strand_id
1 'polypeptide(L)'
;MRTEILILLVLISSLCSCQEKKQTLLTKQEREILSRSIADAPDSIVQGSPAYLKLLDSALVVDPFNGSAYQKKAVVYTKQVRPIDAFVMLDSAVKYSFAEIAYRAWVRLYWYRDYKGSLTDLNTYDQKTSTISDYAWGEHVQYLMGICNLFLKDYNASIKHFDHYIEDETKNAGADFVDYKAFLYKSINLYHLGEFNKAIETIDLGLTKAKNSSELLFWKAKNLFALQQKTEAHEFYQKSKQNFLKGNNYQDASYEVFYELYIEDIEKGIRECGR
;
A
#
# COMPACT_ATOMS: atom_id res chain seq x y z
N MET A 1 -19.08 46.62 -66.18
CA MET A 1 -18.56 46.87 -64.80
C MET A 1 -19.55 46.54 -63.64
N ARG A 2 -20.84 46.82 -63.73
CA ARG A 2 -21.79 46.52 -62.63
C ARG A 2 -22.22 45.10 -62.53
N THR A 3 -22.21 44.34 -63.61
CA THR A 3 -22.58 42.91 -63.61
C THR A 3 -21.49 41.94 -63.10
N GLU A 4 -20.21 42.31 -63.30
CA GLU A 4 -19.08 41.49 -62.81
C GLU A 4 -18.87 41.63 -61.29
N ILE A 5 -19.20 42.76 -60.69
CA ILE A 5 -19.12 43.00 -59.25
C ILE A 5 -20.25 42.22 -58.54
N LEU A 6 -21.41 41.99 -59.11
CA LEU A 6 -22.52 41.25 -58.55
C LEU A 6 -22.20 39.74 -58.49
N ILE A 7 -21.54 39.19 -59.52
CA ILE A 7 -21.12 37.79 -59.60
C ILE A 7 -20.01 37.51 -58.57
N LEU A 8 -19.08 38.43 -58.35
CA LEU A 8 -18.04 38.27 -57.35
C LEU A 8 -18.55 38.30 -55.91
N LEU A 9 -19.58 39.09 -55.61
CA LEU A 9 -20.25 39.14 -54.32
C LEU A 9 -21.08 37.88 -54.03
N VAL A 10 -21.68 37.23 -55.02
CA VAL A 10 -22.40 35.98 -54.89
C VAL A 10 -21.42 34.81 -54.69
N LEU A 11 -20.25 34.83 -55.32
CA LEU A 11 -19.19 33.81 -55.12
C LEU A 11 -18.50 33.93 -53.77
N ILE A 12 -18.36 35.12 -53.21
CA ILE A 12 -17.79 35.33 -51.87
C ILE A 12 -18.80 34.89 -50.77
N SER A 13 -20.10 35.04 -50.98
CA SER A 13 -21.12 34.58 -50.02
C SER A 13 -21.27 33.06 -50.01
N SER A 14 -20.90 32.36 -51.07
CA SER A 14 -20.93 30.88 -51.11
C SER A 14 -19.68 30.21 -50.49
N LEU A 15 -18.59 30.99 -50.30
CA LEU A 15 -17.37 30.48 -49.61
C LEU A 15 -17.39 30.70 -48.10
N CYS A 16 -18.33 31.48 -47.55
CA CYS A 16 -18.54 31.63 -46.10
C CYS A 16 -19.57 30.68 -45.52
N SER A 17 -19.84 29.55 -46.17
CA SER A 17 -20.42 28.41 -45.53
C SER A 17 -19.37 27.78 -44.60
N CYS A 18 -19.14 28.45 -43.48
CA CYS A 18 -18.56 27.79 -42.31
C CYS A 18 -19.44 26.57 -42.03
N GLN A 19 -19.04 25.44 -42.51
CA GLN A 19 -19.51 24.17 -41.92
C GLN A 19 -19.18 24.27 -40.44
N GLU A 20 -20.15 24.66 -39.61
CA GLU A 20 -20.14 24.31 -38.21
C GLU A 20 -19.92 22.81 -38.19
N LYS A 21 -18.66 22.37 -37.99
CA LYS A 21 -18.40 21.01 -37.57
C LYS A 21 -19.24 20.85 -36.33
N LYS A 22 -20.41 20.19 -36.47
CA LYS A 22 -21.12 19.69 -35.32
C LYS A 22 -20.08 18.94 -34.51
N GLN A 23 -19.60 19.57 -33.46
CA GLN A 23 -18.74 18.94 -32.50
C GLN A 23 -19.57 17.81 -31.91
N THR A 24 -19.39 16.59 -32.43
CA THR A 24 -20.10 15.42 -31.96
C THR A 24 -19.69 15.27 -30.50
N LEU A 25 -20.58 15.64 -29.59
CA LEU A 25 -20.34 15.50 -28.16
C LEU A 25 -20.14 14.01 -27.89
N LEU A 26 -18.99 13.67 -27.34
CA LEU A 26 -18.69 12.30 -26.94
C LEU A 26 -19.78 11.80 -25.98
N THR A 27 -20.24 10.59 -26.19
CA THR A 27 -21.09 9.89 -25.25
C THR A 27 -20.35 9.70 -23.92
N LYS A 28 -21.08 9.35 -22.86
CA LYS A 28 -20.47 9.04 -21.57
C LYS A 28 -19.41 7.94 -21.71
N GLN A 29 -19.75 6.86 -22.41
CA GLN A 29 -18.86 5.70 -22.60
C GLN A 29 -17.60 6.09 -23.40
N GLU A 30 -17.71 6.90 -24.44
CA GLU A 30 -16.57 7.37 -25.23
C GLU A 30 -15.64 8.26 -24.37
N ARG A 31 -16.20 9.12 -23.52
CA ARG A 31 -15.39 9.94 -22.59
C ARG A 31 -14.65 9.06 -21.57
N GLU A 32 -15.32 8.06 -20.98
CA GLU A 32 -14.67 7.13 -20.05
C GLU A 32 -13.51 6.37 -20.71
N ILE A 33 -13.70 5.86 -21.93
CA ILE A 33 -12.65 5.13 -22.66
C ILE A 33 -11.50 6.07 -23.01
N LEU A 34 -11.80 7.25 -23.54
CA LEU A 34 -10.79 8.22 -23.94
C LEU A 34 -9.98 8.70 -22.71
N SER A 35 -10.66 9.03 -21.62
CA SER A 35 -10.00 9.46 -20.38
C SER A 35 -9.09 8.38 -19.81
N ARG A 36 -9.50 7.12 -19.81
CA ARG A 36 -8.64 5.99 -19.40
C ARG A 36 -7.43 5.87 -20.29
N SER A 37 -7.62 5.90 -21.61
CA SER A 37 -6.52 5.85 -22.58
C SER A 37 -5.51 6.97 -22.40
N ILE A 38 -5.97 8.20 -22.07
CA ILE A 38 -5.08 9.31 -21.74
C ILE A 38 -4.36 9.07 -20.40
N ALA A 39 -5.07 8.59 -19.39
CA ALA A 39 -4.49 8.33 -18.07
C ALA A 39 -3.48 7.15 -18.08
N ASP A 40 -3.60 6.23 -19.02
CA ASP A 40 -2.63 5.15 -19.26
C ASP A 40 -1.45 5.67 -20.09
N ALA A 41 -0.72 6.60 -19.48
CA ALA A 41 0.41 7.26 -20.10
C ALA A 41 1.43 6.27 -20.68
N PRO A 42 2.03 6.57 -21.84
CA PRO A 42 3.11 5.74 -22.37
C PRO A 42 4.30 5.68 -21.41
N ASP A 43 5.01 4.55 -21.37
CA ASP A 43 6.19 4.33 -20.53
C ASP A 43 7.30 5.38 -20.73
N SER A 44 7.27 6.08 -21.87
CA SER A 44 8.20 7.18 -22.18
C SER A 44 7.98 8.44 -21.29
N ILE A 45 6.84 8.56 -20.62
CA ILE A 45 6.54 9.68 -19.73
C ILE A 45 6.83 9.29 -18.29
N VAL A 46 7.88 9.90 -17.72
CA VAL A 46 8.31 9.61 -16.35
C VAL A 46 7.20 9.94 -15.34
N GLN A 47 6.82 8.97 -14.53
CA GLN A 47 5.84 9.14 -13.45
C GLN A 47 6.25 10.30 -12.53
N GLY A 48 5.34 11.23 -12.28
CA GLY A 48 5.60 12.39 -11.41
C GLY A 48 6.22 13.59 -12.12
N SER A 49 6.58 13.47 -13.39
CA SER A 49 7.01 14.62 -14.18
C SER A 49 5.85 15.62 -14.40
N PRO A 50 6.14 16.92 -14.68
CA PRO A 50 5.10 17.88 -15.06
C PRO A 50 4.26 17.42 -16.25
N ALA A 51 4.88 16.72 -17.23
CA ALA A 51 4.19 16.17 -18.40
C ALA A 51 3.20 15.07 -17.98
N TYR A 52 3.58 14.19 -17.06
CA TYR A 52 2.70 13.16 -16.52
C TYR A 52 1.49 13.75 -15.80
N LEU A 53 1.70 14.73 -14.91
CA LEU A 53 0.59 15.39 -14.20
C LEU A 53 -0.34 16.11 -15.17
N LYS A 54 0.19 16.81 -16.19
CA LYS A 54 -0.61 17.46 -17.22
C LYS A 54 -1.44 16.48 -18.04
N LEU A 55 -0.90 15.29 -18.30
CA LEU A 55 -1.63 14.21 -18.97
C LEU A 55 -2.82 13.74 -18.13
N LEU A 56 -2.63 13.52 -16.82
CA LEU A 56 -3.70 13.15 -15.90
C LEU A 56 -4.75 14.26 -15.76
N ASP A 57 -4.33 15.54 -15.76
CA ASP A 57 -5.26 16.67 -15.80
C ASP A 57 -6.09 16.66 -17.08
N SER A 58 -5.48 16.36 -18.22
CA SER A 58 -6.20 16.23 -19.51
C SER A 58 -7.21 15.08 -19.48
N ALA A 59 -6.86 13.94 -18.86
CA ALA A 59 -7.79 12.83 -18.67
C ALA A 59 -9.01 13.26 -17.83
N LEU A 60 -8.80 14.02 -16.75
CA LEU A 60 -9.85 14.53 -15.89
C LEU A 60 -10.70 15.65 -16.53
N VAL A 61 -10.16 16.38 -17.51
CA VAL A 61 -10.95 17.30 -18.33
C VAL A 61 -11.92 16.54 -19.23
N VAL A 62 -11.49 15.40 -19.78
CA VAL A 62 -12.35 14.53 -20.62
C VAL A 62 -13.40 13.82 -19.78
N ASP A 63 -13.01 13.23 -18.65
CA ASP A 63 -13.91 12.58 -17.71
C ASP A 63 -13.56 12.92 -16.26
N PRO A 64 -14.29 13.88 -15.64
CA PRO A 64 -14.06 14.27 -14.24
C PRO A 64 -14.37 13.16 -13.21
N PHE A 65 -14.92 12.04 -13.65
CA PHE A 65 -15.28 10.90 -12.78
C PHE A 65 -14.30 9.74 -12.88
N ASN A 66 -13.17 9.92 -13.56
CA ASN A 66 -12.15 8.90 -13.70
C ASN A 66 -11.37 8.68 -12.38
N GLY A 67 -11.83 7.72 -11.55
CA GLY A 67 -11.21 7.38 -10.26
C GLY A 67 -9.74 6.96 -10.40
N SER A 68 -9.40 6.21 -11.45
CA SER A 68 -8.01 5.79 -11.71
C SER A 68 -7.07 6.97 -11.99
N ALA A 69 -7.53 8.00 -12.71
CA ALA A 69 -6.72 9.20 -12.94
C ALA A 69 -6.44 9.96 -11.64
N TYR A 70 -7.43 10.05 -10.74
CA TYR A 70 -7.21 10.59 -9.38
C TYR A 70 -6.22 9.74 -8.59
N GLN A 71 -6.36 8.42 -8.61
CA GLN A 71 -5.45 7.51 -7.92
C GLN A 71 -4.01 7.69 -8.42
N LYS A 72 -3.78 7.76 -9.73
CA LYS A 72 -2.46 7.99 -10.31
C LYS A 72 -1.85 9.34 -9.88
N LYS A 73 -2.66 10.40 -9.78
CA LYS A 73 -2.20 11.69 -9.20
C LYS A 73 -1.85 11.55 -7.72
N ALA A 74 -2.65 10.80 -6.95
CA ALA A 74 -2.36 10.54 -5.54
C ALA A 74 -1.03 9.82 -5.35
N VAL A 75 -0.68 8.84 -6.21
CA VAL A 75 0.64 8.20 -6.21
C VAL A 75 1.77 9.23 -6.29
N VAL A 76 1.65 10.19 -7.21
CA VAL A 76 2.67 11.25 -7.37
C VAL A 76 2.81 12.07 -6.10
N TYR A 77 1.68 12.54 -5.55
CA TYR A 77 1.71 13.40 -4.35
C TYR A 77 2.16 12.63 -3.10
N THR A 78 1.84 11.34 -2.98
CA THR A 78 2.35 10.48 -1.92
C THR A 78 3.87 10.39 -1.97
N LYS A 79 4.44 10.08 -3.14
CA LYS A 79 5.90 10.00 -3.34
C LYS A 79 6.61 11.34 -3.14
N GLN A 80 5.93 12.44 -3.36
CA GLN A 80 6.44 13.80 -3.10
C GLN A 80 6.25 14.25 -1.64
N VAL A 81 5.72 13.39 -0.77
CA VAL A 81 5.42 13.69 0.65
C VAL A 81 4.50 14.93 0.76
N ARG A 82 3.44 14.97 -0.05
CA ARG A 82 2.42 16.01 -0.07
C ARG A 82 1.07 15.46 0.43
N PRO A 83 0.91 15.24 1.75
CA PRO A 83 -0.23 14.49 2.29
C PRO A 83 -1.60 15.12 1.96
N ILE A 84 -1.71 16.45 2.03
CA ILE A 84 -2.99 17.13 1.77
C ILE A 84 -3.43 16.88 0.33
N ASP A 85 -2.53 17.08 -0.65
CA ASP A 85 -2.85 16.86 -2.06
C ASP A 85 -3.12 15.38 -2.34
N ALA A 86 -2.34 14.47 -1.73
CA ALA A 86 -2.54 13.04 -1.86
C ALA A 86 -3.93 12.62 -1.39
N PHE A 87 -4.37 13.07 -0.20
CA PHE A 87 -5.69 12.68 0.33
C PHE A 87 -6.85 13.30 -0.44
N VAL A 88 -6.75 14.54 -0.93
CA VAL A 88 -7.76 15.11 -1.82
C VAL A 88 -7.96 14.25 -3.08
N MET A 89 -6.85 13.75 -3.64
CA MET A 89 -6.93 12.86 -4.80
C MET A 89 -7.45 11.47 -4.43
N LEU A 90 -7.01 10.89 -3.30
CA LEU A 90 -7.46 9.58 -2.83
C LEU A 90 -8.96 9.57 -2.52
N ASP A 91 -9.47 10.61 -1.89
CA ASP A 91 -10.90 10.74 -1.58
C ASP A 91 -11.73 10.86 -2.86
N SER A 92 -11.23 11.61 -3.85
CA SER A 92 -11.86 11.69 -5.18
C SER A 92 -11.81 10.34 -5.90
N ALA A 93 -10.68 9.63 -5.83
CA ALA A 93 -10.53 8.31 -6.43
C ALA A 93 -11.58 7.34 -5.87
N VAL A 94 -11.68 7.22 -4.55
CA VAL A 94 -12.66 6.33 -3.88
C VAL A 94 -14.10 6.74 -4.15
N LYS A 95 -14.39 8.05 -4.23
CA LYS A 95 -15.71 8.56 -4.57
C LYS A 95 -16.20 8.07 -5.93
N TYR A 96 -15.31 7.98 -6.91
CA TYR A 96 -15.66 7.62 -8.29
C TYR A 96 -15.34 6.18 -8.66
N SER A 97 -14.48 5.51 -7.91
CA SER A 97 -14.13 4.09 -8.07
C SER A 97 -13.95 3.44 -6.72
N PHE A 98 -14.90 2.58 -6.33
CA PHE A 98 -14.82 1.86 -5.04
C PHE A 98 -13.53 1.03 -4.91
N ALA A 99 -13.02 0.46 -6.00
CA ALA A 99 -11.80 -0.34 -6.00
C ALA A 99 -10.58 0.43 -5.44
N GLU A 100 -10.57 1.76 -5.57
CA GLU A 100 -9.47 2.60 -5.11
C GLU A 100 -9.39 2.74 -3.57
N ILE A 101 -10.40 2.24 -2.83
CA ILE A 101 -10.37 2.21 -1.36
C ILE A 101 -9.25 1.32 -0.84
N ALA A 102 -8.93 0.22 -1.57
CA ALA A 102 -7.83 -0.66 -1.24
C ALA A 102 -6.47 0.07 -1.28
N TYR A 103 -6.25 0.88 -2.32
CA TYR A 103 -5.05 1.71 -2.43
C TYR A 103 -5.00 2.79 -1.35
N ARG A 104 -6.12 3.46 -1.06
CA ARG A 104 -6.18 4.47 0.01
C ARG A 104 -5.85 3.86 1.37
N ALA A 105 -6.36 2.66 1.67
CA ALA A 105 -6.04 1.94 2.89
C ALA A 105 -4.53 1.64 3.00
N TRP A 106 -3.93 1.17 1.92
CA TRP A 106 -2.49 0.88 1.84
C TRP A 106 -1.64 2.13 2.07
N VAL A 107 -1.98 3.25 1.41
CA VAL A 107 -1.29 4.55 1.59
C VAL A 107 -1.41 5.06 3.03
N ARG A 108 -2.60 4.98 3.63
CA ARG A 108 -2.83 5.33 5.03
C ARG A 108 -1.93 4.53 5.96
N LEU A 109 -1.81 3.23 5.72
CA LEU A 109 -1.03 2.32 6.55
C LEU A 109 0.47 2.56 6.42
N TYR A 110 1.00 2.47 5.20
CA TYR A 110 2.45 2.44 4.97
C TYR A 110 3.11 3.82 4.93
N TRP A 111 2.44 4.82 4.39
CA TRP A 111 3.03 6.14 4.21
C TRP A 111 2.70 7.12 5.33
N TYR A 112 1.49 7.04 5.87
CA TYR A 112 1.02 8.05 6.83
C TYR A 112 0.75 7.51 8.22
N ARG A 113 0.89 6.20 8.43
CA ARG A 113 0.66 5.55 9.74
C ARG A 113 -0.73 5.85 10.33
N ASP A 114 -1.70 6.13 9.46
CA ASP A 114 -3.10 6.31 9.84
C ASP A 114 -3.78 4.94 9.98
N TYR A 115 -3.41 4.22 11.05
CA TYR A 115 -3.89 2.86 11.32
C TYR A 115 -5.40 2.78 11.43
N LYS A 116 -6.05 3.81 12.05
CA LYS A 116 -7.50 3.84 12.23
C LYS A 116 -8.21 4.07 10.89
N GLY A 117 -7.75 5.01 10.10
CA GLY A 117 -8.31 5.30 8.78
C GLY A 117 -8.10 4.13 7.82
N SER A 118 -6.92 3.49 7.86
CA SER A 118 -6.64 2.28 7.08
C SER A 118 -7.57 1.14 7.46
N LEU A 119 -7.72 0.84 8.75
CA LEU A 119 -8.63 -0.21 9.23
C LEU A 119 -10.08 0.04 8.83
N THR A 120 -10.53 1.30 8.84
CA THR A 120 -11.88 1.68 8.37
C THR A 120 -12.07 1.37 6.89
N ASP A 121 -11.09 1.74 6.07
CA ASP A 121 -11.13 1.47 4.63
C ASP A 121 -11.06 -0.03 4.33
N LEU A 122 -10.19 -0.78 5.02
CA LEU A 122 -10.06 -2.23 4.89
C LEU A 122 -11.35 -2.96 5.29
N ASN A 123 -11.97 -2.61 6.41
CA ASN A 123 -13.25 -3.16 6.82
C ASN A 123 -14.35 -2.90 5.77
N THR A 124 -14.37 -1.69 5.20
CA THR A 124 -15.34 -1.34 4.16
C THR A 124 -15.10 -2.13 2.87
N TYR A 125 -13.85 -2.39 2.54
CA TYR A 125 -13.46 -3.19 1.39
C TYR A 125 -13.87 -4.66 1.59
N ASP A 126 -13.45 -5.26 2.70
CA ASP A 126 -13.72 -6.65 3.08
C ASP A 126 -15.23 -6.97 3.12
N GLN A 127 -16.05 -6.07 3.67
CA GLN A 127 -17.52 -6.23 3.69
C GLN A 127 -18.16 -6.26 2.29
N LYS A 128 -17.53 -5.67 1.29
CA LYS A 128 -18.07 -5.59 -0.08
C LYS A 128 -17.51 -6.63 -1.03
N THR A 129 -16.39 -7.24 -0.68
CA THR A 129 -15.72 -8.22 -1.53
C THR A 129 -16.11 -9.66 -1.21
N SER A 130 -16.74 -9.96 -0.11
CA SER A 130 -17.39 -11.23 0.25
C SER A 130 -16.52 -12.48 0.31
N THR A 131 -15.21 -12.38 0.18
CA THR A 131 -14.28 -13.49 0.33
C THR A 131 -13.20 -13.15 1.36
N ILE A 132 -12.75 -14.16 2.11
CA ILE A 132 -11.68 -13.97 3.11
C ILE A 132 -10.29 -13.82 2.44
N SER A 133 -10.17 -14.32 1.21
CA SER A 133 -8.93 -14.32 0.41
C SER A 133 -8.74 -13.03 -0.39
N ASP A 134 -9.22 -11.90 0.10
CA ASP A 134 -9.14 -10.64 -0.63
C ASP A 134 -7.77 -9.97 -0.49
N TYR A 135 -7.34 -9.36 -1.59
CA TYR A 135 -6.10 -8.60 -1.65
C TYR A 135 -6.37 -7.12 -1.87
N ALA A 136 -5.80 -6.29 -1.03
CA ALA A 136 -5.81 -4.84 -1.16
C ALA A 136 -4.41 -4.37 -1.58
N TRP A 137 -4.31 -3.86 -2.81
CA TRP A 137 -3.05 -3.38 -3.37
C TRP A 137 -1.90 -4.41 -3.31
N GLY A 138 -2.21 -5.66 -3.61
CA GLY A 138 -1.24 -6.76 -3.67
C GLY A 138 -0.91 -7.41 -2.33
N GLU A 139 -1.53 -6.98 -1.24
CA GLU A 139 -1.37 -7.60 0.07
C GLU A 139 -2.71 -8.11 0.61
N HIS A 140 -2.66 -9.22 1.32
CA HIS A 140 -3.85 -9.86 1.88
C HIS A 140 -4.53 -8.96 2.91
N VAL A 141 -5.84 -8.75 2.79
CA VAL A 141 -6.61 -7.81 3.64
C VAL A 141 -6.47 -8.14 5.12
N GLN A 142 -6.53 -9.43 5.48
CA GLN A 142 -6.39 -9.85 6.88
C GLN A 142 -4.99 -9.54 7.44
N TYR A 143 -3.93 -9.67 6.64
CA TYR A 143 -2.58 -9.27 7.04
C TYR A 143 -2.50 -7.77 7.34
N LEU A 144 -3.06 -6.91 6.48
CA LEU A 144 -3.09 -5.47 6.68
C LEU A 144 -3.92 -5.06 7.91
N MET A 145 -5.08 -5.71 8.13
CA MET A 145 -5.90 -5.49 9.33
C MET A 145 -5.16 -5.91 10.60
N GLY A 146 -4.39 -7.01 10.54
CA GLY A 146 -3.53 -7.46 11.62
C GLY A 146 -2.53 -6.39 12.02
N ILE A 147 -1.84 -5.77 11.06
CA ILE A 147 -0.91 -4.66 11.31
C ILE A 147 -1.64 -3.46 11.92
N CYS A 148 -2.78 -3.04 11.36
CA CYS A 148 -3.55 -1.92 11.90
C CYS A 148 -3.90 -2.13 13.37
N ASN A 149 -4.43 -3.31 13.73
CA ASN A 149 -4.83 -3.63 15.10
C ASN A 149 -3.63 -3.73 16.05
N LEU A 150 -2.48 -4.22 15.61
CA LEU A 150 -1.23 -4.23 16.39
C LEU A 150 -0.86 -2.81 16.84
N PHE A 151 -0.86 -1.85 15.92
CA PHE A 151 -0.52 -0.45 16.24
C PHE A 151 -1.63 0.30 16.97
N LEU A 152 -2.88 -0.13 16.83
CA LEU A 152 -4.00 0.35 17.66
C LEU A 152 -4.02 -0.31 19.04
N LYS A 153 -3.10 -1.25 19.32
CA LYS A 153 -2.96 -2.00 20.56
C LYS A 153 -4.16 -2.93 20.88
N ASP A 154 -4.95 -3.25 19.87
CA ASP A 154 -5.92 -4.35 19.95
C ASP A 154 -5.23 -5.67 19.57
N TYR A 155 -4.38 -6.14 20.48
CA TYR A 155 -3.52 -7.30 20.25
C TYR A 155 -4.32 -8.58 19.96
N ASN A 156 -5.49 -8.74 20.61
CA ASN A 156 -6.34 -9.91 20.40
C ASN A 156 -6.99 -9.90 18.99
N ALA A 157 -7.48 -8.76 18.52
CA ALA A 157 -7.99 -8.64 17.16
C ALA A 157 -6.87 -8.83 16.13
N SER A 158 -5.70 -8.24 16.39
CA SER A 158 -4.52 -8.41 15.53
C SER A 158 -4.12 -9.88 15.36
N ILE A 159 -4.04 -10.64 16.46
CA ILE A 159 -3.71 -12.08 16.42
C ILE A 159 -4.72 -12.84 15.57
N LYS A 160 -6.03 -12.60 15.74
CA LYS A 160 -7.07 -13.25 14.93
C LYS A 160 -6.91 -12.99 13.44
N HIS A 161 -6.59 -11.75 13.06
CA HIS A 161 -6.36 -11.40 11.66
C HIS A 161 -5.12 -12.09 11.08
N PHE A 162 -4.02 -12.18 11.83
CA PHE A 162 -2.85 -12.95 11.39
C PHE A 162 -3.13 -14.46 11.32
N ASP A 163 -3.95 -15.00 12.22
CA ASP A 163 -4.37 -16.42 12.17
C ASP A 163 -5.18 -16.69 10.90
N HIS A 164 -6.16 -15.83 10.57
CA HIS A 164 -6.93 -15.94 9.32
C HIS A 164 -6.04 -15.85 8.08
N TYR A 165 -5.10 -14.92 8.05
CA TYR A 165 -4.13 -14.80 6.95
C TYR A 165 -3.30 -16.08 6.79
N ILE A 166 -2.72 -16.61 7.89
CA ILE A 166 -1.87 -17.79 7.86
C ILE A 166 -2.67 -19.01 7.41
N GLU A 167 -3.90 -19.17 7.90
CA GLU A 167 -4.79 -20.27 7.52
C GLU A 167 -5.17 -20.19 6.04
N ASP A 168 -5.58 -19.02 5.57
CA ASP A 168 -6.03 -18.81 4.19
C ASP A 168 -4.89 -19.02 3.20
N GLU A 169 -3.71 -18.40 3.42
CA GLU A 169 -2.53 -18.61 2.58
C GLU A 169 -2.08 -20.07 2.58
N THR A 170 -2.09 -20.73 3.74
CA THR A 170 -1.72 -22.15 3.84
C THR A 170 -2.65 -23.01 2.99
N LYS A 171 -3.94 -22.72 3.00
CA LYS A 171 -4.97 -23.47 2.28
C LYS A 171 -4.92 -23.22 0.76
N ASN A 172 -4.74 -21.95 0.35
CA ASN A 172 -4.89 -21.55 -1.04
C ASN A 172 -3.58 -21.62 -1.83
N ALA A 173 -2.46 -21.24 -1.21
CA ALA A 173 -1.15 -21.20 -1.87
C ALA A 173 -0.19 -22.27 -1.33
N GLY A 174 -0.36 -22.71 -0.11
CA GLY A 174 0.52 -23.65 0.59
C GLY A 174 1.31 -22.98 1.70
N ALA A 175 1.66 -23.77 2.71
CA ALA A 175 2.35 -23.26 3.90
C ALA A 175 3.65 -22.50 3.59
N ASP A 176 4.33 -22.82 2.49
CA ASP A 176 5.60 -22.18 2.12
C ASP A 176 5.43 -20.74 1.57
N PHE A 177 4.22 -20.36 1.18
CA PHE A 177 3.90 -19.01 0.69
C PHE A 177 3.48 -18.04 1.81
N VAL A 178 3.26 -18.54 3.02
CA VAL A 178 2.96 -17.66 4.16
C VAL A 178 4.18 -16.78 4.46
N ASP A 179 3.98 -15.46 4.41
CA ASP A 179 5.03 -14.50 4.74
C ASP A 179 5.44 -14.62 6.22
N TYR A 180 6.74 -14.83 6.47
CA TYR A 180 7.29 -14.95 7.82
C TYR A 180 6.99 -13.75 8.72
N LYS A 181 6.74 -12.59 8.14
CA LYS A 181 6.39 -11.36 8.87
C LYS A 181 5.05 -11.48 9.60
N ALA A 182 4.13 -12.33 9.13
CA ALA A 182 2.89 -12.61 9.87
C ALA A 182 3.18 -13.27 11.23
N PHE A 183 4.10 -14.22 11.25
CA PHE A 183 4.56 -14.83 12.52
C PHE A 183 5.31 -13.82 13.39
N LEU A 184 6.13 -12.95 12.78
CA LEU A 184 6.83 -11.89 13.49
C LEU A 184 5.83 -10.97 14.20
N TYR A 185 4.88 -10.39 13.48
CA TYR A 185 3.92 -9.44 14.05
C TYR A 185 2.94 -10.11 15.02
N LYS A 186 2.53 -11.35 14.75
CA LYS A 186 1.75 -12.14 15.71
C LYS A 186 2.52 -12.35 17.01
N SER A 187 3.81 -12.70 16.95
CA SER A 187 4.64 -12.87 18.13
C SER A 187 4.81 -11.57 18.93
N ILE A 188 4.88 -10.43 18.27
CA ILE A 188 4.93 -9.11 18.91
C ILE A 188 3.64 -8.84 19.70
N ASN A 189 2.47 -9.19 19.16
CA ASN A 189 1.21 -9.11 19.88
C ASN A 189 1.24 -9.96 21.16
N LEU A 190 1.68 -11.23 21.03
CA LEU A 190 1.79 -12.15 22.16
C LEU A 190 2.78 -11.63 23.22
N TYR A 191 3.89 -11.03 22.81
CA TYR A 191 4.81 -10.35 23.73
C TYR A 191 4.11 -9.25 24.54
N HIS A 192 3.33 -8.40 23.88
CA HIS A 192 2.59 -7.31 24.55
C HIS A 192 1.50 -7.83 25.50
N LEU A 193 0.96 -9.02 25.26
CA LEU A 193 0.02 -9.70 26.15
C LEU A 193 0.72 -10.46 27.30
N GLY A 194 2.06 -10.50 27.34
CA GLY A 194 2.83 -11.27 28.33
C GLY A 194 2.86 -12.78 28.05
N GLU A 195 2.39 -13.24 26.89
CA GLU A 195 2.34 -14.64 26.49
C GLU A 195 3.65 -15.09 25.85
N PHE A 196 4.78 -14.91 26.56
CA PHE A 196 6.14 -15.05 26.03
C PHE A 196 6.44 -16.44 25.45
N ASN A 197 5.96 -17.52 26.08
CA ASN A 197 6.19 -18.89 25.56
C ASN A 197 5.49 -19.07 24.20
N LYS A 198 4.23 -18.65 24.07
CA LYS A 198 3.51 -18.71 22.79
C LYS A 198 4.15 -17.81 21.72
N ALA A 199 4.72 -16.67 22.12
CA ALA A 199 5.46 -15.80 21.22
C ALA A 199 6.70 -16.52 20.67
N ILE A 200 7.45 -17.23 21.51
CA ILE A 200 8.63 -18.03 21.10
C ILE A 200 8.21 -19.13 20.12
N GLU A 201 7.16 -19.91 20.44
CA GLU A 201 6.62 -20.93 19.54
C GLU A 201 6.23 -20.36 18.18
N THR A 202 5.57 -19.18 18.18
CA THR A 202 5.19 -18.47 16.94
C THR A 202 6.41 -18.02 16.15
N ILE A 203 7.45 -17.51 16.81
CA ILE A 203 8.72 -17.13 16.19
C ILE A 203 9.40 -18.34 15.57
N ASP A 204 9.40 -19.48 16.25
CA ASP A 204 10.02 -20.72 15.74
C ASP A 204 9.36 -21.18 14.45
N LEU A 205 8.03 -21.05 14.32
CA LEU A 205 7.33 -21.25 13.04
C LEU A 205 7.82 -20.27 11.97
N GLY A 206 7.96 -18.98 12.28
CA GLY A 206 8.51 -17.99 11.37
C GLY A 206 9.95 -18.31 10.94
N LEU A 207 10.78 -18.80 11.84
CA LEU A 207 12.16 -19.20 11.56
C LEU A 207 12.26 -20.43 10.63
N THR A 208 11.21 -21.24 10.51
CA THR A 208 11.17 -22.29 9.47
C THR A 208 11.09 -21.71 8.07
N LYS A 209 10.54 -20.50 7.92
CA LYS A 209 10.37 -19.77 6.65
C LYS A 209 11.56 -18.83 6.36
N ALA A 210 12.04 -18.14 7.38
CA ALA A 210 13.13 -17.16 7.30
C ALA A 210 14.19 -17.45 8.37
N LYS A 211 14.92 -18.53 8.18
CA LYS A 211 15.90 -19.07 9.15
C LYS A 211 16.90 -18.04 9.68
N ASN A 212 17.25 -17.08 8.84
CA ASN A 212 18.27 -16.07 9.14
C ASN A 212 17.68 -14.67 9.42
N SER A 213 16.35 -14.54 9.58
CA SER A 213 15.75 -13.23 9.89
C SER A 213 16.28 -12.67 11.20
N SER A 214 16.90 -11.52 11.10
CA SER A 214 17.44 -10.80 12.24
C SER A 214 16.34 -10.39 13.21
N GLU A 215 15.17 -9.99 12.70
CA GLU A 215 14.01 -9.56 13.48
C GLU A 215 13.42 -10.72 14.31
N LEU A 216 13.22 -11.88 13.67
CA LEU A 216 12.70 -13.04 14.39
C LEU A 216 13.66 -13.46 15.52
N LEU A 217 14.97 -13.49 15.25
CA LEU A 217 15.98 -13.81 16.25
C LEU A 217 16.00 -12.79 17.39
N PHE A 218 15.89 -11.48 17.05
CA PHE A 218 15.79 -10.41 18.02
C PHE A 218 14.57 -10.54 18.93
N TRP A 219 13.40 -10.77 18.35
CA TRP A 219 12.17 -10.92 19.14
C TRP A 219 12.15 -12.22 19.95
N LYS A 220 12.82 -13.29 19.49
CA LYS A 220 13.04 -14.48 20.30
C LYS A 220 13.85 -14.15 21.54
N ALA A 221 14.96 -13.42 21.36
CA ALA A 221 15.79 -12.96 22.47
C ALA A 221 15.02 -12.10 23.47
N LYS A 222 14.19 -11.16 22.98
CA LYS A 222 13.34 -10.33 23.86
C LYS A 222 12.38 -11.14 24.71
N ASN A 223 11.74 -12.17 24.14
CA ASN A 223 10.84 -13.04 24.87
C ASN A 223 11.57 -13.89 25.92
N LEU A 224 12.72 -14.46 25.56
CA LEU A 224 13.58 -15.19 26.51
C LEU A 224 14.07 -14.29 27.65
N PHE A 225 14.46 -13.07 27.35
CA PHE A 225 14.83 -12.10 28.37
C PHE A 225 13.68 -11.78 29.32
N ALA A 226 12.47 -11.60 28.80
CA ALA A 226 11.27 -11.39 29.62
C ALA A 226 10.98 -12.60 30.55
N LEU A 227 11.31 -13.81 30.12
CA LEU A 227 11.23 -15.05 30.92
C LEU A 227 12.43 -15.21 31.89
N GLN A 228 13.32 -14.22 32.00
CA GLN A 228 14.55 -14.27 32.81
C GLN A 228 15.59 -15.31 32.33
N GLN A 229 15.45 -15.83 31.13
CA GLN A 229 16.39 -16.77 30.50
C GLN A 229 17.55 -15.97 29.83
N LYS A 230 18.30 -15.23 30.65
CA LYS A 230 19.28 -14.23 30.17
C LYS A 230 20.40 -14.82 29.31
N THR A 231 20.89 -16.02 29.65
CA THR A 231 21.98 -16.67 28.90
C THR A 231 21.52 -17.00 27.47
N GLU A 232 20.36 -17.59 27.34
CA GLU A 232 19.80 -17.97 26.05
C GLU A 232 19.39 -16.72 25.23
N ALA A 233 18.80 -15.72 25.89
CA ALA A 233 18.49 -14.44 25.27
C ALA A 233 19.75 -13.78 24.67
N HIS A 234 20.86 -13.78 25.42
CA HIS A 234 22.14 -13.24 24.94
C HIS A 234 22.62 -13.95 23.65
N GLU A 235 22.52 -15.28 23.59
CA GLU A 235 22.89 -16.06 22.40
C GLU A 235 22.05 -15.65 21.18
N PHE A 236 20.73 -15.49 21.35
CA PHE A 236 19.82 -15.10 20.25
C PHE A 236 20.03 -13.66 19.83
N TYR A 237 20.33 -12.72 20.73
CA TYR A 237 20.75 -11.37 20.36
C TYR A 237 22.04 -11.38 19.55
N GLN A 238 23.03 -12.20 19.92
CA GLN A 238 24.27 -12.33 19.15
C GLN A 238 24.01 -12.92 17.75
N LYS A 239 23.15 -13.92 17.62
CA LYS A 239 22.73 -14.47 16.32
C LYS A 239 22.02 -13.42 15.48
N SER A 240 21.11 -12.62 16.09
CA SER A 240 20.45 -11.50 15.43
C SER A 240 21.46 -10.49 14.90
N LYS A 241 22.45 -10.07 15.73
CA LYS A 241 23.51 -9.15 15.32
C LYS A 241 24.31 -9.67 14.12
N GLN A 242 24.72 -10.94 14.17
CA GLN A 242 25.46 -11.55 13.07
C GLN A 242 24.68 -11.56 11.76
N ASN A 243 23.37 -11.84 11.82
CA ASN A 243 22.51 -11.85 10.64
C ASN A 243 22.21 -10.44 10.14
N PHE A 244 22.00 -9.48 11.03
CA PHE A 244 21.84 -8.07 10.70
C PHE A 244 23.04 -7.54 9.89
N LEU A 245 24.25 -7.80 10.36
CA LEU A 245 25.48 -7.39 9.69
C LEU A 245 25.72 -8.07 8.33
N LYS A 246 25.02 -9.18 8.05
CA LYS A 246 24.99 -9.85 6.74
C LYS A 246 23.89 -9.33 5.82
N GLY A 247 23.08 -8.37 6.26
CA GLY A 247 21.94 -7.84 5.51
C GLY A 247 20.70 -8.74 5.54
N ASN A 248 20.60 -9.64 6.51
CA ASN A 248 19.42 -10.51 6.70
C ASN A 248 18.37 -9.81 7.59
N ASN A 249 18.10 -8.55 7.31
CA ASN A 249 17.06 -7.74 7.96
C ASN A 249 16.14 -7.14 6.90
N TYR A 250 14.87 -6.94 7.29
CA TYR A 250 13.87 -6.37 6.39
C TYR A 250 13.96 -4.85 6.38
N GLN A 251 14.11 -4.27 5.20
CA GLN A 251 14.09 -2.84 4.96
C GLN A 251 13.30 -2.54 3.68
N ASP A 252 12.73 -1.36 3.57
CA ASP A 252 12.13 -0.83 2.34
C ASP A 252 12.78 0.50 1.98
N ALA A 253 13.00 0.72 0.67
CA ALA A 253 13.65 1.94 0.20
C ALA A 253 12.72 3.17 0.19
N SER A 254 11.42 2.97 0.33
CA SER A 254 10.40 4.01 0.15
C SER A 254 9.80 4.51 1.46
N TYR A 255 9.79 3.68 2.49
CA TYR A 255 9.23 3.98 3.81
C TYR A 255 9.89 3.13 4.90
N GLU A 256 9.90 3.64 6.13
CA GLU A 256 10.28 2.88 7.32
C GLU A 256 9.34 1.69 7.49
N VAL A 257 9.89 0.49 7.68
CA VAL A 257 9.09 -0.71 7.89
C VAL A 257 8.53 -0.79 9.32
N PHE A 258 7.50 -1.60 9.53
CA PHE A 258 6.93 -1.76 10.87
C PHE A 258 7.89 -2.54 11.77
N TYR A 259 8.14 -1.99 12.97
CA TYR A 259 9.14 -2.55 13.90
C TYR A 259 10.51 -2.73 13.26
N GLU A 260 10.93 -1.75 12.45
CA GLU A 260 12.27 -1.74 11.87
C GLU A 260 13.33 -1.97 12.94
N LEU A 261 14.24 -2.89 12.64
CA LEU A 261 15.29 -3.27 13.59
C LEU A 261 16.54 -2.47 13.32
N TYR A 262 17.07 -1.83 14.36
CA TYR A 262 18.32 -1.10 14.33
C TYR A 262 19.40 -1.85 15.11
N ILE A 263 20.66 -1.69 14.71
CA ILE A 263 21.79 -2.37 15.34
C ILE A 263 21.91 -1.98 16.82
N GLU A 264 21.57 -0.75 17.16
CA GLU A 264 21.60 -0.20 18.52
C GLU A 264 20.64 -0.94 19.46
N ASP A 265 19.47 -1.36 18.96
CA ASP A 265 18.49 -2.14 19.73
C ASP A 265 19.04 -3.52 20.08
N ILE A 266 19.69 -4.18 19.11
CA ILE A 266 20.31 -5.48 19.32
C ILE A 266 21.45 -5.36 20.34
N GLU A 267 22.32 -4.36 20.18
CA GLU A 267 23.44 -4.13 21.08
C GLU A 267 23.01 -3.77 22.51
N LYS A 268 21.88 -3.05 22.62
CA LYS A 268 21.26 -2.79 23.91
C LYS A 268 20.81 -4.10 24.58
N GLY A 269 20.11 -4.97 23.84
CA GLY A 269 19.69 -6.28 24.36
C GLY A 269 20.88 -7.14 24.84
N ILE A 270 21.97 -7.17 24.08
CA ILE A 270 23.20 -7.86 24.46
C ILE A 270 23.74 -7.35 25.80
N ARG A 271 23.84 -6.03 25.96
CA ARG A 271 24.34 -5.39 27.18
C ARG A 271 23.45 -5.66 28.41
N GLU A 272 22.13 -5.69 28.20
CA GLU A 272 21.17 -5.95 29.29
C GLU A 272 21.23 -7.39 29.79
N CYS A 273 21.51 -8.36 28.90
CA CYS A 273 21.70 -9.76 29.29
C CYS A 273 22.98 -10.00 30.10
N GLY A 274 24.02 -9.19 29.91
CA GLY A 274 25.32 -9.32 30.61
C GLY A 274 25.36 -8.69 32.00
N ARG A 275 24.25 -8.08 32.44
CA ARG A 275 24.11 -7.51 33.80
C ARG A 275 23.19 -8.42 34.63
#